data_e6aa48a2e587f37aca98fe62f6346cc7
#
_entry.id   e6aa48a2e587f37aca98fe62f6346cc7
#
_cell.length_a   1.000
_cell.length_b   1.000
_cell.length_c   1.000
_cell.angle_alpha   90.00
_cell.angle_beta   90.00
_cell.angle_gamma   90.00
#
_symmetry.space_group_name_H-M   'P 1'
#
loop_
_entity.id
_entity.type
_entity.pdbx_description
1 polymer ?
#
loop_
_entity_poly.entity_id
_entity_poly.type
_entity_poly.pdbx_seq_one_letter_code
_entity_poly.pdbx_strand_id
1 'polypeptide(L)'
;MSDTGLSKSQTTDFLINTIPEISKTEISIRWTPNTGPYRKLIPMLRQASPEDIFVTADDDIFYGKDWLLHLTKTYNESGGKPVACRVRSINKNLFGVTASYLHWKLIEKPITVDRDYIITFGGGAVLTRQMFKESDIYNDAYLELAPTSDDLWYSKLLQNNNNEIVVIPSLLEQLYFINHNDGLENINWPTTQTFSNKVKRYLWSNIAGAAGFTACENDIAYRKIHSYFSNQNKETPCK
;
A
#
# COMPACT_ATOMS: atom_id res chain seq x y z
N MET A 1 -0.92 -23.80 4.71
CA MET A 1 -0.19 -24.14 5.94
C MET A 1 0.54 -22.88 6.35
N SER A 2 0.64 -22.56 7.63
CA SER A 2 1.53 -21.50 8.08
C SER A 2 2.97 -21.92 7.81
N ASP A 3 3.87 -21.00 7.52
CA ASP A 3 5.31 -21.28 7.31
C ASP A 3 5.96 -21.92 8.55
N THR A 4 5.30 -21.87 9.69
CA THR A 4 5.72 -22.49 10.96
C THR A 4 5.37 -23.98 11.09
N GLY A 5 4.64 -24.55 10.13
CA GLY A 5 4.13 -25.93 10.21
C GLY A 5 3.01 -26.17 11.25
N LEU A 6 2.59 -25.12 11.97
CA LEU A 6 1.51 -25.20 12.95
C LEU A 6 0.14 -25.13 12.29
N SER A 7 -0.86 -25.81 12.88
CA SER A 7 -2.27 -25.64 12.49
C SER A 7 -2.77 -24.25 12.91
N LYS A 8 -3.91 -23.83 12.34
CA LYS A 8 -4.55 -22.54 12.70
C LYS A 8 -4.83 -22.43 14.19
N SER A 9 -5.37 -23.50 14.83
CA SER A 9 -5.64 -23.54 16.28
C SER A 9 -4.35 -23.41 17.08
N GLN A 10 -3.32 -24.19 16.76
CA GLN A 10 -2.03 -24.15 17.44
C GLN A 10 -1.36 -22.77 17.35
N THR A 11 -1.46 -22.11 16.19
CA THR A 11 -0.94 -20.74 16.02
C THR A 11 -1.75 -19.73 16.85
N THR A 12 -3.08 -19.85 16.88
CA THR A 12 -3.94 -19.00 17.70
C THR A 12 -3.64 -19.18 19.19
N ASP A 13 -3.55 -20.45 19.66
CA ASP A 13 -3.23 -20.76 21.05
C ASP A 13 -1.83 -20.23 21.44
N PHE A 14 -0.85 -20.39 20.54
CA PHE A 14 0.49 -19.84 20.75
C PHE A 14 0.47 -18.31 20.92
N LEU A 15 -0.24 -17.60 20.03
CA LEU A 15 -0.35 -16.13 20.09
C LEU A 15 -1.02 -15.67 21.38
N ILE A 16 -2.14 -16.30 21.77
CA ILE A 16 -2.86 -15.98 23.01
C ILE A 16 -1.98 -16.21 24.25
N ASN A 17 -1.22 -17.30 24.26
CA ASN A 17 -0.34 -17.62 25.38
C ASN A 17 0.93 -16.76 25.43
N THR A 18 1.42 -16.30 24.27
CA THR A 18 2.65 -15.47 24.18
C THR A 18 2.37 -14.00 24.40
N ILE A 19 1.18 -13.53 24.03
CA ILE A 19 0.75 -12.13 24.17
C ILE A 19 -0.52 -12.10 25.02
N PRO A 20 -0.40 -12.07 26.36
CA PRO A 20 -1.55 -12.11 27.27
C PRO A 20 -2.54 -10.98 27.05
N GLU A 21 -2.10 -9.86 26.47
CA GLU A 21 -2.94 -8.71 26.12
C GLU A 21 -4.00 -9.05 25.07
N ILE A 22 -3.74 -10.03 24.18
CA ILE A 22 -4.71 -10.49 23.17
C ILE A 22 -6.02 -10.96 23.83
N SER A 23 -5.93 -11.65 24.99
CA SER A 23 -7.11 -12.12 25.70
C SER A 23 -7.85 -11.01 26.47
N LYS A 24 -7.22 -9.84 26.67
CA LYS A 24 -7.77 -8.70 27.41
C LYS A 24 -8.28 -7.56 26.54
N THR A 25 -7.99 -7.62 25.23
CA THR A 25 -8.35 -6.60 24.24
C THR A 25 -9.27 -7.20 23.19
N GLU A 26 -9.99 -6.35 22.45
CA GLU A 26 -10.83 -6.76 21.32
C GLU A 26 -10.01 -7.15 20.08
N ILE A 27 -9.01 -8.02 20.26
CA ILE A 27 -8.19 -8.54 19.17
C ILE A 27 -8.84 -9.78 18.58
N SER A 28 -9.12 -9.77 17.29
CA SER A 28 -9.59 -10.94 16.55
C SER A 28 -8.59 -11.40 15.50
N ILE A 29 -8.25 -12.69 15.53
CA ILE A 29 -7.38 -13.31 14.54
C ILE A 29 -8.24 -13.85 13.41
N ARG A 30 -8.03 -13.35 12.19
CA ARG A 30 -8.78 -13.75 11.00
C ARG A 30 -7.87 -14.49 10.02
N TRP A 31 -8.27 -15.71 9.70
CA TRP A 31 -7.56 -16.52 8.71
C TRP A 31 -8.16 -16.32 7.32
N THR A 32 -7.33 -15.91 6.38
CA THR A 32 -7.73 -15.66 4.99
C THR A 32 -6.87 -16.47 4.02
N PRO A 33 -7.32 -16.70 2.77
CA PRO A 33 -6.46 -17.24 1.73
C PRO A 33 -5.19 -16.40 1.56
N ASN A 34 -4.09 -17.05 1.17
CA ASN A 34 -2.85 -16.32 0.94
C ASN A 34 -2.91 -15.58 -0.40
N THR A 35 -3.28 -14.31 -0.34
CA THR A 35 -3.30 -13.37 -1.48
C THR A 35 -2.16 -12.34 -1.38
N GLY A 36 -1.03 -12.76 -0.76
CA GLY A 36 0.09 -11.85 -0.54
C GLY A 36 -0.27 -10.66 0.36
N PRO A 37 0.20 -9.45 0.04
CA PRO A 37 -0.03 -8.26 0.87
C PRO A 37 -1.51 -7.83 0.91
N TYR A 38 -2.34 -8.28 -0.03
CA TYR A 38 -3.77 -7.92 -0.10
C TYR A 38 -4.61 -8.46 1.05
N ARG A 39 -4.13 -9.50 1.76
CA ARG A 39 -4.82 -10.10 2.92
C ARG A 39 -5.03 -9.14 4.09
N LYS A 40 -4.29 -8.03 4.14
CA LYS A 40 -4.45 -7.03 5.21
C LYS A 40 -5.72 -6.18 5.08
N LEU A 41 -6.21 -5.92 3.87
CA LEU A 41 -7.32 -4.97 3.68
C LEU A 41 -8.51 -5.54 2.89
N ILE A 42 -8.32 -6.24 1.75
CA ILE A 42 -9.44 -6.75 0.93
C ILE A 42 -10.46 -7.58 1.72
N PRO A 43 -10.05 -8.58 2.54
CA PRO A 43 -11.02 -9.38 3.28
C PRO A 43 -11.87 -8.56 4.26
N MET A 44 -11.28 -7.49 4.81
CA MET A 44 -11.98 -6.59 5.73
C MET A 44 -12.95 -5.69 4.98
N LEU A 45 -12.54 -5.10 3.85
CA LEU A 45 -13.42 -4.28 3.01
C LEU A 45 -14.65 -5.05 2.53
N ARG A 46 -14.52 -6.35 2.24
CA ARG A 46 -15.63 -7.21 1.79
C ARG A 46 -16.67 -7.51 2.87
N GLN A 47 -16.31 -7.37 4.14
CA GLN A 47 -17.18 -7.69 5.28
C GLN A 47 -17.67 -6.45 6.04
N ALA A 48 -17.05 -5.32 5.81
CA ALA A 48 -17.28 -4.09 6.55
C ALA A 48 -18.56 -3.37 6.14
N SER A 49 -19.10 -2.61 7.08
CA SER A 49 -20.11 -1.59 6.80
C SER A 49 -19.48 -0.37 6.11
N PRO A 50 -20.26 0.44 5.36
CA PRO A 50 -19.72 1.61 4.64
C PRO A 50 -18.95 2.59 5.54
N GLU A 51 -19.38 2.75 6.78
CA GLU A 51 -18.85 3.70 7.76
C GLU A 51 -17.71 3.15 8.60
N ASP A 52 -17.42 1.85 8.50
CA ASP A 52 -16.33 1.24 9.27
C ASP A 52 -14.99 1.90 8.91
N ILE A 53 -14.27 2.34 9.94
CA ILE A 53 -12.98 2.99 9.80
C ILE A 53 -11.87 1.95 9.94
N PHE A 54 -11.00 1.91 8.97
CA PHE A 54 -9.81 1.07 8.94
C PHE A 54 -8.57 1.90 9.18
N VAL A 55 -7.68 1.41 10.02
CA VAL A 55 -6.31 1.92 10.13
C VAL A 55 -5.37 0.78 9.75
N THR A 56 -4.56 0.99 8.71
CA THR A 56 -3.58 -0.01 8.30
C THR A 56 -2.31 0.09 9.13
N ALA A 57 -1.76 -1.07 9.50
CA ALA A 57 -0.48 -1.21 10.17
C ALA A 57 0.18 -2.52 9.71
N ASP A 58 1.50 -2.54 9.60
CA ASP A 58 2.29 -3.71 9.24
C ASP A 58 2.96 -4.29 10.49
N ASP A 59 3.26 -5.58 10.50
CA ASP A 59 3.82 -6.33 11.64
C ASP A 59 5.33 -6.17 11.80
N ASP A 60 5.98 -5.53 10.83
CA ASP A 60 7.40 -5.20 10.81
C ASP A 60 7.70 -3.72 11.12
N ILE A 61 6.72 -2.99 11.61
CA ILE A 61 6.86 -1.58 11.99
C ILE A 61 6.43 -1.37 13.43
N PHE A 62 7.28 -0.73 14.23
CA PHE A 62 6.91 -0.24 15.54
C PHE A 62 6.32 1.16 15.41
N TYR A 63 5.08 1.34 15.86
CA TYR A 63 4.33 2.59 15.83
C TYR A 63 4.41 3.28 17.19
N GLY A 64 4.78 4.57 17.18
CA GLY A 64 4.84 5.38 18.42
C GLY A 64 3.47 5.51 19.08
N LYS A 65 3.46 5.74 20.38
CA LYS A 65 2.26 5.73 21.25
C LYS A 65 1.15 6.69 20.80
N ASP A 66 1.51 7.82 20.20
CA ASP A 66 0.56 8.87 19.79
C ASP A 66 0.21 8.80 18.29
N TRP A 67 0.83 7.86 17.54
CA TRP A 67 0.65 7.72 16.10
C TRP A 67 -0.84 7.52 15.73
N LEU A 68 -1.51 6.57 16.35
CA LEU A 68 -2.92 6.27 16.06
C LEU A 68 -3.83 7.46 16.39
N LEU A 69 -3.58 8.12 17.52
CA LEU A 69 -4.33 9.28 17.97
C LEU A 69 -4.23 10.43 16.95
N HIS A 70 -3.03 10.75 16.50
CA HIS A 70 -2.82 11.82 15.53
C HIS A 70 -3.42 11.48 14.15
N LEU A 71 -3.30 10.22 13.73
CA LEU A 71 -3.83 9.75 12.46
C LEU A 71 -5.36 9.85 12.42
N THR A 72 -6.04 9.36 13.46
CA THR A 72 -7.51 9.40 13.57
C THR A 72 -8.04 10.81 13.84
N LYS A 73 -7.32 11.63 14.59
CA LYS A 73 -7.64 13.05 14.78
C LYS A 73 -7.65 13.79 13.45
N THR A 74 -6.60 13.62 12.64
CA THR A 74 -6.53 14.25 11.31
C THR A 74 -7.66 13.79 10.40
N TYR A 75 -8.02 12.50 10.45
CA TYR A 75 -9.16 11.96 9.70
C TYR A 75 -10.46 12.70 10.06
N ASN A 76 -10.74 12.88 11.34
CA ASN A 76 -11.94 13.61 11.81
C ASN A 76 -11.90 15.09 11.39
N GLU A 77 -10.77 15.75 11.56
CA GLU A 77 -10.57 17.16 11.21
C GLU A 77 -10.65 17.41 9.69
N SER A 78 -10.31 16.42 8.87
CA SER A 78 -10.39 16.50 7.40
C SER A 78 -11.80 16.31 6.82
N GLY A 79 -12.80 16.06 7.68
CA GLY A 79 -14.16 15.74 7.24
C GLY A 79 -14.30 14.34 6.68
N GLY A 80 -13.49 13.39 7.17
CA GLY A 80 -13.56 11.98 6.78
C GLY A 80 -12.85 11.65 5.47
N LYS A 81 -11.89 12.48 5.03
CA LYS A 81 -11.04 12.16 3.88
C LYS A 81 -10.03 11.06 4.26
N PRO A 82 -9.57 10.23 3.29
CA PRO A 82 -8.45 9.34 3.53
C PRO A 82 -7.24 10.11 4.07
N VAL A 83 -6.56 9.55 5.07
CA VAL A 83 -5.34 10.14 5.65
C VAL A 83 -4.22 9.13 5.56
N ALA A 84 -3.01 9.56 5.21
CA ALA A 84 -1.84 8.67 5.22
C ALA A 84 -0.56 9.41 5.62
N CYS A 85 0.35 8.67 6.27
CA CYS A 85 1.64 9.21 6.70
C CYS A 85 2.67 9.17 5.57
N ARG A 86 2.68 8.11 4.77
CA ARG A 86 3.69 7.87 3.74
C ARG A 86 3.07 7.83 2.35
N VAL A 87 3.23 8.93 1.62
CA VAL A 87 2.66 9.09 0.28
C VAL A 87 3.73 9.52 -0.69
N ARG A 88 3.74 8.92 -1.87
CA ARG A 88 4.62 9.32 -2.99
C ARG A 88 3.83 10.07 -4.03
N SER A 89 4.44 11.10 -4.61
CA SER A 89 3.93 11.78 -5.80
C SER A 89 4.40 11.06 -7.06
N ILE A 90 3.49 10.75 -7.96
CA ILE A 90 3.80 10.17 -9.26
C ILE A 90 4.37 11.26 -10.15
N ASN A 91 5.66 11.17 -10.45
CA ASN A 91 6.36 12.16 -11.26
C ASN A 91 6.20 11.85 -12.77
N LYS A 92 5.96 12.90 -13.54
CA LYS A 92 5.97 12.87 -15.01
C LYS A 92 7.14 13.70 -15.53
N ASN A 93 7.75 13.29 -16.61
CA ASN A 93 8.80 14.06 -17.25
C ASN A 93 8.21 15.22 -18.08
N LEU A 94 9.07 16.03 -18.70
CA LEU A 94 8.66 17.20 -19.51
C LEU A 94 7.74 16.84 -20.69
N PHE A 95 7.74 15.59 -21.13
CA PHE A 95 6.87 15.09 -22.19
C PHE A 95 5.57 14.45 -21.66
N GLY A 96 5.28 14.58 -20.38
CA GLY A 96 4.10 13.99 -19.74
C GLY A 96 4.18 12.47 -19.51
N VAL A 97 5.33 11.85 -19.78
CA VAL A 97 5.55 10.41 -19.56
C VAL A 97 5.82 10.17 -18.08
N THR A 98 5.12 9.21 -17.49
CA THR A 98 5.33 8.81 -16.08
C THR A 98 6.73 8.22 -15.91
N ALA A 99 7.52 8.80 -15.01
CA ALA A 99 8.81 8.27 -14.62
C ALA A 99 8.68 6.93 -13.87
N SER A 100 9.77 6.17 -13.77
CA SER A 100 9.81 4.95 -12.94
C SER A 100 9.43 5.25 -11.49
N TYR A 101 8.84 4.27 -10.81
CA TYR A 101 8.53 4.27 -9.37
C TYR A 101 9.74 4.72 -8.51
N LEU A 102 10.95 4.39 -8.93
CA LEU A 102 12.17 4.78 -8.23
C LEU A 102 12.39 6.31 -8.18
N HIS A 103 11.73 7.06 -9.06
CA HIS A 103 11.78 8.52 -9.11
C HIS A 103 10.59 9.21 -8.45
N TRP A 104 9.63 8.46 -7.93
CA TRP A 104 8.48 9.03 -7.23
C TRP A 104 8.89 9.48 -5.83
N LYS A 105 8.82 10.78 -5.61
CA LYS A 105 9.28 11.40 -4.37
C LYS A 105 8.26 11.26 -3.26
N LEU A 106 8.74 11.04 -2.05
CA LEU A 106 7.91 11.17 -0.86
C LEU A 106 7.41 12.61 -0.73
N ILE A 107 6.17 12.74 -0.31
CA ILE A 107 5.58 14.03 0.06
C ILE A 107 6.03 14.32 1.49
N GLU A 108 6.83 15.37 1.66
CA GLU A 108 7.49 15.71 2.93
C GLU A 108 6.76 16.81 3.72
N LYS A 109 5.70 17.37 3.15
CA LYS A 109 4.92 18.45 3.80
C LYS A 109 3.45 18.06 3.92
N PRO A 110 2.76 18.50 4.98
CA PRO A 110 1.32 18.32 5.07
C PRO A 110 0.61 18.97 3.87
N ILE A 111 -0.16 18.19 3.15
CA ILE A 111 -0.90 18.63 1.96
C ILE A 111 -2.07 17.69 1.67
N THR A 112 -3.10 18.20 1.00
CA THR A 112 -4.15 17.35 0.39
C THR A 112 -3.84 17.18 -1.10
N VAL A 113 -3.89 15.94 -1.59
CA VAL A 113 -3.58 15.56 -2.98
C VAL A 113 -4.77 14.83 -3.59
N ASP A 114 -5.18 15.22 -4.79
CA ASP A 114 -6.36 14.68 -5.49
C ASP A 114 -6.03 13.58 -6.51
N ARG A 115 -4.81 13.57 -7.04
CA ARG A 115 -4.39 12.66 -8.11
C ARG A 115 -2.89 12.42 -8.11
N ASP A 116 -2.44 11.46 -8.93
CA ASP A 116 -1.02 11.16 -9.14
C ASP A 116 -0.27 10.90 -7.82
N TYR A 117 -0.90 10.17 -6.89
CA TYR A 117 -0.31 9.77 -5.61
C TYR A 117 -0.31 8.26 -5.43
N ILE A 118 0.62 7.76 -4.62
CA ILE A 118 0.65 6.38 -4.12
C ILE A 118 0.83 6.43 -2.60
N ILE A 119 -0.10 5.79 -1.90
CA ILE A 119 -0.01 5.56 -0.47
C ILE A 119 0.89 4.34 -0.25
N THR A 120 1.87 4.43 0.64
CA THR A 120 2.59 3.28 1.17
C THR A 120 1.93 2.89 2.48
N PHE A 121 1.08 1.86 2.44
CA PHE A 121 0.14 1.53 3.52
C PHE A 121 0.83 1.10 4.81
N GLY A 122 2.04 0.54 4.76
CA GLY A 122 2.86 0.26 5.93
C GLY A 122 3.19 1.50 6.78
N GLY A 123 3.21 2.70 6.18
CA GLY A 123 3.34 3.95 6.93
C GLY A 123 2.12 4.31 7.78
N GLY A 124 1.00 3.62 7.58
CA GLY A 124 -0.29 3.89 8.19
C GLY A 124 -1.21 4.74 7.32
N ALA A 125 -2.44 4.26 7.17
CA ALA A 125 -3.50 5.00 6.48
C ALA A 125 -4.83 4.81 7.20
N VAL A 126 -5.68 5.85 7.23
CA VAL A 126 -7.07 5.79 7.66
C VAL A 126 -7.98 5.80 6.45
N LEU A 127 -8.85 4.83 6.38
CA LEU A 127 -9.75 4.59 5.26
C LEU A 127 -11.13 4.17 5.77
N THR A 128 -12.15 4.30 4.90
CA THR A 128 -13.46 3.67 5.10
C THR A 128 -13.83 2.86 3.88
N ARG A 129 -14.77 1.91 4.03
CA ARG A 129 -15.24 1.10 2.91
C ARG A 129 -15.87 1.94 1.78
N GLN A 130 -16.60 2.98 2.12
CA GLN A 130 -17.26 3.87 1.14
C GLN A 130 -16.29 4.63 0.23
N MET A 131 -15.01 4.70 0.57
CA MET A 131 -13.96 5.28 -0.28
C MET A 131 -13.64 4.42 -1.50
N PHE A 132 -14.13 3.19 -1.53
CA PHE A 132 -13.94 2.24 -2.62
C PHE A 132 -15.27 1.92 -3.29
N LYS A 133 -15.28 1.78 -4.61
CA LYS A 133 -16.46 1.31 -5.34
C LYS A 133 -16.69 -0.16 -5.01
N GLU A 134 -17.97 -0.54 -4.88
CA GLU A 134 -18.38 -1.92 -4.63
C GLU A 134 -17.78 -2.89 -5.66
N SER A 135 -17.85 -2.54 -6.94
CA SER A 135 -17.26 -3.34 -8.04
C SER A 135 -15.76 -3.56 -7.88
N ASP A 136 -15.04 -2.57 -7.33
CA ASP A 136 -13.59 -2.63 -7.19
C ASP A 136 -13.16 -3.49 -6.00
N ILE A 137 -13.95 -3.51 -4.91
CA ILE A 137 -13.72 -4.34 -3.73
C ILE A 137 -13.77 -5.85 -4.08
N TYR A 138 -14.67 -6.22 -5.01
CA TYR A 138 -14.83 -7.62 -5.45
C TYR A 138 -14.04 -7.96 -6.73
N ASN A 139 -13.23 -7.03 -7.22
CA ASN A 139 -12.40 -7.22 -8.40
C ASN A 139 -11.08 -7.89 -8.03
N ASP A 140 -10.87 -9.13 -8.42
CA ASP A 140 -9.67 -9.93 -8.13
C ASP A 140 -8.55 -9.77 -9.17
N ALA A 141 -8.67 -8.87 -10.13
CA ALA A 141 -7.66 -8.66 -11.17
C ALA A 141 -6.26 -8.26 -10.61
N TYR A 142 -6.21 -7.76 -9.37
CA TYR A 142 -4.95 -7.47 -8.70
C TYR A 142 -4.04 -8.69 -8.58
N LEU A 143 -4.58 -9.92 -8.49
CA LEU A 143 -3.81 -11.15 -8.37
C LEU A 143 -2.91 -11.40 -9.60
N GLU A 144 -3.31 -10.91 -10.78
CA GLU A 144 -2.52 -11.02 -12.01
C GLU A 144 -1.77 -9.73 -12.35
N LEU A 145 -2.38 -8.58 -12.09
CA LEU A 145 -1.84 -7.29 -12.50
C LEU A 145 -0.70 -6.82 -11.60
N ALA A 146 -0.83 -7.07 -10.29
CA ALA A 146 0.08 -6.53 -9.27
C ALA A 146 0.16 -7.43 -8.02
N PRO A 147 0.53 -8.71 -8.11
CA PRO A 147 0.41 -9.69 -7.02
C PRO A 147 1.18 -9.30 -5.75
N THR A 148 2.19 -8.45 -5.85
CA THR A 148 3.06 -8.02 -4.75
C THR A 148 3.02 -6.51 -4.48
N SER A 149 2.14 -5.76 -5.16
CA SER A 149 2.14 -4.28 -5.15
C SER A 149 0.76 -3.74 -4.78
N ASP A 150 0.28 -4.12 -3.60
CA ASP A 150 -1.02 -3.70 -3.07
C ASP A 150 -1.15 -2.18 -2.92
N ASP A 151 -0.08 -1.50 -2.56
CA ASP A 151 -0.01 -0.03 -2.49
C ASP A 151 -0.47 0.65 -3.79
N LEU A 152 -0.01 0.11 -4.94
CA LEU A 152 -0.37 0.64 -6.26
C LEU A 152 -1.85 0.40 -6.58
N TRP A 153 -2.35 -0.81 -6.25
CA TRP A 153 -3.74 -1.18 -6.50
C TRP A 153 -4.69 -0.33 -5.67
N TYR A 154 -4.54 -0.31 -4.34
CA TYR A 154 -5.43 0.46 -3.45
C TYR A 154 -5.41 1.96 -3.75
N SER A 155 -4.23 2.52 -4.01
CA SER A 155 -4.13 3.94 -4.38
C SER A 155 -4.88 4.23 -5.68
N LYS A 156 -4.85 3.31 -6.64
CA LYS A 156 -5.61 3.45 -7.88
C LYS A 156 -7.11 3.37 -7.65
N LEU A 157 -7.58 2.46 -6.79
CA LEU A 157 -9.00 2.36 -6.45
C LEU A 157 -9.52 3.65 -5.78
N LEU A 158 -8.74 4.21 -4.85
CA LEU A 158 -9.07 5.48 -4.20
C LEU A 158 -9.19 6.62 -5.21
N GLN A 159 -8.22 6.74 -6.13
CA GLN A 159 -8.24 7.75 -7.19
C GLN A 159 -9.41 7.55 -8.17
N ASN A 160 -9.76 6.31 -8.52
CA ASN A 160 -10.89 6.00 -9.39
C ASN A 160 -12.24 6.38 -8.77
N ASN A 161 -12.30 6.49 -7.44
CA ASN A 161 -13.46 6.97 -6.70
C ASN A 161 -13.31 8.43 -6.24
N ASN A 162 -12.42 9.20 -6.89
CA ASN A 162 -12.18 10.63 -6.67
C ASN A 162 -11.86 11.01 -5.22
N ASN A 163 -11.16 10.14 -4.50
CA ASN A 163 -10.71 10.46 -3.16
C ASN A 163 -9.48 11.36 -3.19
N GLU A 164 -9.56 12.46 -2.46
CA GLU A 164 -8.41 13.30 -2.10
C GLU A 164 -7.77 12.72 -0.84
N ILE A 165 -6.44 12.59 -0.82
CA ILE A 165 -5.69 12.09 0.34
C ILE A 165 -5.08 13.24 1.15
N VAL A 166 -5.28 13.23 2.46
CA VAL A 166 -4.58 14.13 3.40
C VAL A 166 -3.27 13.47 3.84
N VAL A 167 -2.16 14.13 3.58
CA VAL A 167 -0.83 13.62 3.88
C VAL A 167 -0.28 14.27 5.14
N ILE A 168 0.14 13.48 6.13
CA ILE A 168 0.72 13.92 7.40
C ILE A 168 2.10 13.28 7.63
N PRO A 169 3.13 13.71 6.90
CA PRO A 169 4.43 13.06 6.87
C PRO A 169 5.18 13.17 8.21
N SER A 170 4.84 14.10 9.08
CA SER A 170 5.46 14.23 10.41
C SER A 170 5.30 12.99 11.29
N LEU A 171 4.26 12.17 11.05
CA LEU A 171 4.08 10.92 11.79
C LEU A 171 5.08 9.83 11.39
N LEU A 172 5.80 9.97 10.28
CA LEU A 172 6.89 9.04 9.92
C LEU A 172 8.01 9.03 10.94
N GLU A 173 8.22 10.13 11.69
CA GLU A 173 9.20 10.21 12.79
C GLU A 173 8.85 9.30 13.96
N GLN A 174 7.61 8.83 14.05
CA GLN A 174 7.13 7.91 15.08
C GLN A 174 7.17 6.44 14.62
N LEU A 175 7.69 6.15 13.43
CA LEU A 175 7.77 4.81 12.88
C LEU A 175 9.20 4.27 12.91
N TYR A 176 9.37 3.08 13.49
CA TYR A 176 10.64 2.37 13.53
C TYR A 176 10.50 1.07 12.76
N PHE A 177 11.13 1.01 11.58
CA PHE A 177 11.08 -0.18 10.72
C PHE A 177 11.99 -1.27 11.28
N ILE A 178 11.43 -2.47 11.46
CA ILE A 178 12.17 -3.64 11.88
C ILE A 178 12.75 -4.29 10.62
N ASN A 179 14.08 -4.26 10.49
CA ASN A 179 14.74 -4.86 9.34
C ASN A 179 14.69 -6.40 9.42
N HIS A 180 13.98 -7.01 8.50
CA HIS A 180 13.99 -8.45 8.27
C HIS A 180 14.82 -8.79 7.02
N ASN A 181 15.67 -9.81 7.10
CA ASN A 181 16.47 -10.27 5.97
C ASN A 181 15.62 -10.82 4.81
N ASP A 182 14.37 -11.20 5.08
CA ASP A 182 13.42 -11.81 4.14
C ASP A 182 12.28 -10.87 3.72
N GLY A 183 12.43 -9.56 3.92
CA GLY A 183 11.42 -8.57 3.56
C GLY A 183 11.14 -8.51 2.05
N LEU A 184 9.89 -8.19 1.66
CA LEU A 184 9.47 -8.01 0.26
C LEU A 184 10.34 -7.00 -0.51
N GLU A 185 11.00 -6.08 0.18
CA GLU A 185 11.98 -5.16 -0.39
C GLU A 185 13.13 -5.92 -1.06
N ASN A 186 13.58 -7.04 -0.50
CA ASN A 186 14.67 -7.86 -1.05
C ASN A 186 14.25 -8.67 -2.28
N ILE A 187 12.97 -9.02 -2.40
CA ILE A 187 12.43 -9.75 -3.57
C ILE A 187 12.37 -8.84 -4.80
N ASN A 188 12.09 -7.56 -4.59
CA ASN A 188 12.03 -6.57 -5.67
C ASN A 188 13.41 -6.07 -6.13
N TRP A 189 14.50 -6.50 -5.43
CA TRP A 189 15.89 -6.17 -5.76
C TRP A 189 16.73 -7.44 -5.93
N PRO A 190 17.10 -7.85 -7.15
CA PRO A 190 17.95 -9.03 -7.35
C PRO A 190 19.33 -8.85 -6.69
N THR A 191 19.67 -9.78 -5.79
CA THR A 191 20.81 -9.68 -4.85
C THR A 191 22.16 -10.15 -5.40
N THR A 192 22.21 -10.78 -6.57
CA THR A 192 23.45 -11.35 -7.11
C THR A 192 24.06 -10.47 -8.17
N GLN A 193 25.11 -9.68 -7.83
CA GLN A 193 25.76 -8.93 -8.91
C GLN A 193 27.20 -8.48 -8.67
N THR A 194 28.02 -8.65 -9.74
CA THR A 194 29.31 -8.02 -9.91
C THR A 194 29.22 -6.50 -9.90
N PHE A 195 30.26 -5.81 -9.46
CA PHE A 195 30.35 -4.34 -9.35
C PHE A 195 29.97 -3.63 -10.67
N SER A 196 30.38 -4.16 -11.83
CA SER A 196 30.03 -3.59 -13.14
C SER A 196 28.53 -3.59 -13.43
N ASN A 197 27.79 -4.62 -12.97
CA ASN A 197 26.35 -4.72 -13.14
C ASN A 197 25.60 -3.77 -12.20
N LYS A 198 26.15 -3.49 -11.01
CA LYS A 198 25.59 -2.48 -10.09
C LYS A 198 25.65 -1.08 -10.70
N VAL A 199 26.80 -0.72 -11.32
CA VAL A 199 26.98 0.60 -11.96
C VAL A 199 26.08 0.74 -13.19
N LYS A 200 26.03 -0.27 -14.08
CA LYS A 200 25.14 -0.24 -15.24
C LYS A 200 23.68 -0.10 -14.82
N ARG A 201 23.25 -0.82 -13.78
CA ARG A 201 21.88 -0.76 -13.27
C ARG A 201 21.57 0.59 -12.62
N TYR A 202 22.50 1.16 -11.86
CA TYR A 202 22.37 2.49 -11.30
C TYR A 202 22.19 3.56 -12.39
N LEU A 203 23.00 3.52 -13.44
CA LEU A 203 22.88 4.42 -14.59
C LEU A 203 21.55 4.19 -15.33
N TRP A 204 21.18 2.94 -15.57
CA TRP A 204 19.89 2.62 -16.20
C TRP A 204 18.70 3.09 -15.38
N SER A 205 18.67 2.80 -14.09
CA SER A 205 17.56 3.24 -13.22
C SER A 205 17.45 4.76 -13.15
N ASN A 206 18.56 5.49 -13.12
CA ASN A 206 18.53 6.96 -13.03
C ASN A 206 18.22 7.64 -14.36
N ILE A 207 18.78 7.20 -15.46
CA ILE A 207 18.59 7.87 -16.76
C ILE A 207 17.34 7.33 -17.46
N ALA A 208 17.26 6.03 -17.65
CA ALA A 208 16.14 5.40 -18.33
C ALA A 208 14.85 5.48 -17.50
N GLY A 209 14.93 5.28 -16.18
CA GLY A 209 13.80 5.42 -15.27
C GLY A 209 13.22 6.84 -15.27
N ALA A 210 14.05 7.88 -15.28
CA ALA A 210 13.58 9.26 -15.41
C ALA A 210 12.93 9.53 -16.79
N ALA A 211 13.37 8.86 -17.84
CA ALA A 211 12.75 8.93 -19.16
C ALA A 211 11.44 8.11 -19.27
N GLY A 212 11.07 7.36 -18.25
CA GLY A 212 9.84 6.56 -18.20
C GLY A 212 10.01 5.11 -18.65
N PHE A 213 11.24 4.60 -18.79
CA PHE A 213 11.47 3.18 -19.03
C PHE A 213 11.30 2.36 -17.75
N THR A 214 10.98 1.09 -17.90
CA THR A 214 10.83 0.15 -16.79
C THR A 214 12.17 -0.08 -16.08
N ALA A 215 12.22 0.19 -14.78
CA ALA A 215 13.41 0.01 -13.96
C ALA A 215 13.18 -0.95 -12.76
N CYS A 216 11.92 -1.23 -12.40
CA CYS A 216 11.55 -2.14 -11.33
C CYS A 216 10.18 -2.80 -11.59
N GLU A 217 9.84 -3.83 -10.80
CA GLU A 217 8.57 -4.55 -10.90
C GLU A 217 7.35 -3.64 -10.67
N ASN A 218 7.47 -2.66 -9.78
CA ASN A 218 6.39 -1.69 -9.55
C ASN A 218 6.03 -0.87 -10.79
N ASP A 219 6.97 -0.63 -11.72
CA ASP A 219 6.68 0.04 -12.99
C ASP A 219 5.79 -0.82 -13.89
N ILE A 220 6.03 -2.14 -13.88
CA ILE A 220 5.23 -3.11 -14.64
C ILE A 220 3.82 -3.17 -14.07
N ALA A 221 3.72 -3.34 -12.75
CA ALA A 221 2.45 -3.40 -12.04
C ALA A 221 1.63 -2.11 -12.26
N TYR A 222 2.25 -0.95 -12.10
CA TYR A 222 1.60 0.35 -12.32
C TYR A 222 1.02 0.47 -13.73
N ARG A 223 1.80 0.12 -14.75
CA ARG A 223 1.33 0.19 -16.15
C ARG A 223 0.19 -0.76 -16.43
N LYS A 224 0.26 -2.00 -15.92
CA LYS A 224 -0.82 -2.99 -16.04
C LYS A 224 -2.11 -2.48 -15.39
N ILE A 225 -2.03 -1.99 -14.14
CA ILE A 225 -3.17 -1.43 -13.41
C ILE A 225 -3.76 -0.25 -14.17
N HIS A 226 -2.92 0.69 -14.61
CA HIS A 226 -3.37 1.88 -15.32
C HIS A 226 -4.05 1.55 -16.64
N SER A 227 -3.49 0.64 -17.43
CA SER A 227 -4.07 0.18 -18.71
C SER A 227 -5.41 -0.53 -18.48
N TYR A 228 -5.50 -1.37 -17.46
CA TYR A 228 -6.70 -2.11 -17.11
C TYR A 228 -7.89 -1.15 -16.85
N PHE A 229 -7.72 -0.18 -15.95
CA PHE A 229 -8.78 0.77 -15.63
C PHE A 229 -9.05 1.77 -16.76
N SER A 230 -8.06 2.13 -17.57
CA SER A 230 -8.25 3.00 -18.75
C SER A 230 -9.11 2.33 -19.82
N ASN A 231 -9.00 1.02 -19.99
CA ASN A 231 -9.82 0.27 -20.95
C ASN A 231 -11.26 0.10 -20.45
N GLN A 232 -11.47 -0.17 -19.15
CA GLN A 232 -12.81 -0.24 -18.57
C GLN A 232 -13.60 1.07 -18.74
N ASN A 233 -12.93 2.21 -18.56
CA ASN A 233 -13.57 3.52 -18.75
C ASN A 233 -13.94 3.83 -20.20
N LYS A 234 -13.33 3.17 -21.19
CA LYS A 234 -13.68 3.30 -22.62
C LYS A 234 -14.87 2.43 -23.01
N GLU A 235 -15.06 1.30 -22.33
CA GLU A 235 -16.15 0.34 -22.58
C GLU A 235 -17.47 0.75 -21.93
N THR A 236 -17.46 1.71 -21.02
CA THR A 236 -18.67 2.28 -20.42
C THR A 236 -18.93 3.66 -21.04
N PRO A 237 -19.62 3.76 -22.19
CA PRO A 237 -20.00 5.06 -22.74
C PRO A 237 -20.96 5.73 -21.76
N CYS A 238 -20.73 7.00 -21.48
CA CYS A 238 -21.66 7.84 -20.74
C CYS A 238 -23.09 7.65 -21.28
N LYS A 239 -23.96 7.10 -20.43
CA LYS A 239 -25.39 7.15 -20.66
C LYS A 239 -25.93 8.49 -20.22
#